data_3eb246db500377f7937c84aff9eeabd3
#
_entry.id   3eb246db500377f7937c84aff9eeabd3
#
_cell.length_a   1.000
_cell.length_b   1.000
_cell.length_c   1.000
_cell.angle_alpha   90.00
_cell.angle_beta   90.00
_cell.angle_gamma   90.00
#
_symmetry.space_group_name_H-M   'P 1'
#
loop_
_entity.id
_entity.type
_entity.pdbx_description
1 polymer ?
#
loop_
_entity_poly.entity_id
_entity_poly.type
_entity_poly.pdbx_seq_one_letter_code
_entity_poly.pdbx_strand_id
1 'polypeptide(L)'
;MNLPSWWPDRLKSDYTPRGLFARVAIDLFLSNLGLFLGVLTTVGIWTFTWAETSQAFFHKMVFQVWLTNVPVLTACCLFAYAVNGLYRGTLDVPYTGRLFRVSRAVGTAFLLFLLWVYLSESFMPRSTIVAGWFFVFVLILFVRLFSTAFFRQYRVLPTNIYDPRIERVVNELTLISHQDGWLPPENLPPEAAWPHFDEDEILAAVAVLQSGKINQWTGKEVQTFQDEFAAACGVQHAIALANGTVALELALRCFGVVPGDEVIVTSRTFIASASCAVMQGAQPVFADVDRSSQNVTAATIREVITPRTKAIIPVHLAGWPCEMEPIMALAKERNLVVIEDCAQAHGAQYKDRPVGSFGHAAAYSFCQDKIMTTGGEGGMLLTNDDAIWEAAWAFKDHGKSYDAVYRREHPPGFRWLHESFGTNWRMMEMQAAIGRRQLRKLPAWVEKRRRNAAILTEAFSRIAGLRVTIPPEHVSHSYYKYYVFVRPESLKTGWDRDRITNAVATEGVPCFSGSCSEIYLEKAFDDTGFSPAERLPVARELGETSLMFLVHPTLTEDDMEAVVKAVKRVMKAAVK
;
A
#
# COMPACT_ATOMS: atom_id res chain seq x y z
N MET A 1 7.33 -36.00 6.15
CA MET A 1 8.24 -36.34 5.03
C MET A 1 8.82 -35.03 4.52
N ASN A 2 10.13 -34.85 4.63
CA ASN A 2 10.80 -33.68 4.07
C ASN A 2 10.83 -33.81 2.54
N LEU A 3 10.46 -32.75 1.85
CA LEU A 3 10.56 -32.70 0.39
C LEU A 3 12.03 -32.80 -0.05
N PRO A 4 12.32 -33.46 -1.20
CA PRO A 4 13.68 -33.65 -1.69
C PRO A 4 14.40 -32.30 -1.91
N SER A 5 15.72 -32.25 -1.71
CA SER A 5 16.55 -31.06 -1.82
C SER A 5 16.54 -30.39 -3.21
N TRP A 6 16.22 -31.14 -4.27
CA TRP A 6 16.06 -30.63 -5.65
C TRP A 6 14.69 -29.97 -5.93
N TRP A 7 13.76 -29.98 -4.93
CA TRP A 7 12.46 -29.35 -5.10
C TRP A 7 12.60 -27.84 -4.99
N PRO A 8 12.07 -27.04 -5.94
CA PRO A 8 12.20 -25.59 -5.93
C PRO A 8 11.63 -24.97 -4.64
N ASP A 9 12.41 -24.15 -3.96
CA ASP A 9 12.02 -23.53 -2.68
C ASP A 9 10.72 -22.74 -2.74
N ARG A 10 10.40 -22.16 -3.91
CA ARG A 10 9.14 -21.44 -4.16
C ARG A 10 7.87 -22.32 -4.12
N LEU A 11 8.00 -23.64 -4.14
CA LEU A 11 6.87 -24.57 -4.03
C LEU A 11 6.65 -25.05 -2.58
N LYS A 12 7.56 -24.71 -1.67
CA LYS A 12 7.49 -25.15 -0.27
C LYS A 12 6.54 -24.32 0.58
N SER A 13 6.20 -23.07 0.15
CA SER A 13 5.46 -22.11 0.97
C SER A 13 3.93 -22.13 0.81
N ASP A 14 3.40 -22.63 -0.31
CA ASP A 14 1.98 -22.40 -0.66
C ASP A 14 1.01 -23.54 -0.36
N TYR A 15 1.51 -24.76 0.02
CA TYR A 15 0.67 -25.91 0.34
C TYR A 15 1.30 -26.81 1.39
N THR A 16 0.47 -27.37 2.27
CA THR A 16 0.91 -28.52 3.07
C THR A 16 1.27 -29.68 2.11
N PRO A 17 2.30 -30.51 2.42
CA PRO A 17 2.69 -31.63 1.55
C PRO A 17 1.52 -32.55 1.19
N ARG A 18 0.58 -32.77 2.12
CA ARG A 18 -0.64 -33.56 1.90
C ARG A 18 -1.61 -32.88 0.92
N GLY A 19 -1.80 -31.57 1.01
CA GLY A 19 -2.68 -30.82 0.11
C GLY A 19 -2.13 -30.76 -1.32
N LEU A 20 -0.83 -30.59 -1.48
CA LEU A 20 -0.17 -30.64 -2.79
C LEU A 20 -0.31 -32.03 -3.42
N PHE A 21 -0.04 -33.10 -2.66
CA PHE A 21 -0.16 -34.48 -3.13
C PHE A 21 -1.61 -34.80 -3.58
N ALA A 22 -2.61 -34.45 -2.79
CA ALA A 22 -4.01 -34.68 -3.15
C ALA A 22 -4.37 -33.95 -4.45
N ARG A 23 -3.91 -32.73 -4.64
CA ARG A 23 -4.17 -31.93 -5.84
C ARG A 23 -3.52 -32.52 -7.09
N VAL A 24 -2.25 -32.93 -6.99
CA VAL A 24 -1.54 -33.63 -8.06
C VAL A 24 -2.27 -34.92 -8.43
N ALA A 25 -2.67 -35.72 -7.43
CA ALA A 25 -3.39 -36.97 -7.65
C ALA A 25 -4.74 -36.74 -8.37
N ILE A 26 -5.51 -35.73 -7.98
CA ILE A 26 -6.78 -35.37 -8.62
C ILE A 26 -6.56 -34.94 -10.08
N ASP A 27 -5.61 -34.06 -10.35
CA ASP A 27 -5.33 -33.57 -11.71
C ASP A 27 -4.86 -34.70 -12.63
N LEU A 28 -4.06 -35.63 -12.13
CA LEU A 28 -3.63 -36.82 -12.89
C LEU A 28 -4.78 -37.78 -13.15
N PHE A 29 -5.63 -38.02 -12.14
CA PHE A 29 -6.85 -38.82 -12.32
C PHE A 29 -7.77 -38.23 -13.39
N LEU A 30 -8.03 -36.91 -13.33
CA LEU A 30 -8.87 -36.22 -14.31
C LEU A 30 -8.27 -36.24 -15.72
N SER A 31 -6.94 -36.15 -15.84
CA SER A 31 -6.25 -36.21 -17.12
C SER A 31 -6.38 -37.61 -17.76
N ASN A 32 -6.22 -38.67 -16.98
CA ASN A 32 -6.38 -40.03 -17.47
C ASN A 32 -7.84 -40.40 -17.75
N LEU A 33 -8.79 -39.90 -16.94
CA LEU A 33 -10.23 -40.03 -17.19
C LEU A 33 -10.62 -39.32 -18.50
N GLY A 34 -10.10 -38.10 -18.75
CA GLY A 34 -10.34 -37.37 -19.98
C GLY A 34 -9.83 -38.09 -21.22
N LEU A 35 -8.65 -38.72 -21.16
CA LEU A 35 -8.14 -39.56 -22.24
C LEU A 35 -9.05 -40.78 -22.46
N PHE A 36 -9.48 -41.46 -21.39
CA PHE A 36 -10.41 -42.58 -21.47
C PHE A 36 -11.72 -42.20 -22.16
N LEU A 37 -12.31 -41.06 -21.76
CA LEU A 37 -13.51 -40.51 -22.41
C LEU A 37 -13.29 -40.18 -23.90
N GLY A 38 -12.11 -39.67 -24.22
CA GLY A 38 -11.70 -39.43 -25.62
C GLY A 38 -11.62 -40.71 -26.45
N VAL A 39 -11.06 -41.80 -25.89
CA VAL A 39 -11.04 -43.12 -26.52
C VAL A 39 -12.44 -43.65 -26.70
N LEU A 40 -13.27 -43.61 -25.66
CA LEU A 40 -14.68 -44.05 -25.73
C LEU A 40 -15.50 -43.31 -26.79
N THR A 41 -15.35 -41.99 -26.84
CA THR A 41 -16.06 -41.14 -27.83
C THR A 41 -15.66 -41.52 -29.26
N THR A 42 -14.35 -41.68 -29.50
CA THR A 42 -13.86 -42.06 -30.82
C THR A 42 -14.31 -43.44 -31.25
N VAL A 43 -14.23 -44.42 -30.35
CA VAL A 43 -14.67 -45.79 -30.67
C VAL A 43 -16.19 -45.86 -30.80
N GLY A 44 -16.93 -45.07 -29.98
CA GLY A 44 -18.39 -44.95 -30.10
C GLY A 44 -18.84 -44.36 -31.44
N ILE A 45 -18.16 -43.34 -31.95
CA ILE A 45 -18.43 -42.80 -33.30
C ILE A 45 -18.11 -43.82 -34.38
N TRP A 46 -17.04 -44.58 -34.25
CA TRP A 46 -16.66 -45.63 -35.21
C TRP A 46 -17.66 -46.80 -35.21
N THR A 47 -18.12 -47.25 -34.03
CA THR A 47 -19.12 -48.33 -33.94
C THR A 47 -20.49 -47.91 -34.41
N PHE A 48 -20.87 -46.61 -34.27
CA PHE A 48 -22.14 -46.11 -34.79
C PHE A 48 -22.13 -45.97 -36.32
N THR A 49 -20.95 -45.68 -36.90
CA THR A 49 -20.79 -45.51 -38.36
C THR A 49 -20.52 -46.83 -39.12
N TRP A 50 -20.07 -47.90 -38.41
CA TRP A 50 -19.75 -49.21 -39.01
C TRP A 50 -20.42 -50.34 -38.24
N ALA A 51 -21.56 -50.79 -38.70
CA ALA A 51 -22.54 -51.62 -38.02
C ALA A 51 -22.11 -53.08 -37.66
N GLU A 52 -20.85 -53.49 -37.76
CA GLU A 52 -20.39 -54.87 -37.49
C GLU A 52 -19.06 -54.98 -36.69
N THR A 53 -18.99 -54.38 -35.51
CA THR A 53 -17.85 -54.65 -34.63
C THR A 53 -18.31 -55.45 -33.40
N SER A 54 -17.69 -56.60 -33.18
CA SER A 54 -17.98 -57.46 -32.02
C SER A 54 -17.61 -56.71 -30.71
N GLN A 55 -18.46 -56.91 -29.71
CA GLN A 55 -18.27 -56.33 -28.37
C GLN A 55 -16.89 -56.62 -27.77
N ALA A 56 -16.29 -57.76 -28.11
CA ALA A 56 -14.96 -58.15 -27.71
C ALA A 56 -13.85 -57.29 -28.36
N PHE A 57 -14.02 -56.88 -29.63
CA PHE A 57 -13.09 -56.01 -30.33
C PHE A 57 -13.12 -54.60 -29.72
N PHE A 58 -14.32 -54.12 -29.40
CA PHE A 58 -14.54 -52.84 -28.74
C PHE A 58 -13.82 -52.75 -27.40
N HIS A 59 -14.02 -53.71 -26.49
CA HIS A 59 -13.36 -53.76 -25.19
C HIS A 59 -11.84 -53.83 -25.29
N LYS A 60 -11.33 -54.71 -26.15
CA LYS A 60 -9.87 -54.88 -26.35
C LYS A 60 -9.22 -53.62 -26.87
N MET A 61 -9.84 -52.94 -27.84
CA MET A 61 -9.29 -51.72 -28.44
C MET A 61 -9.33 -50.56 -27.45
N VAL A 62 -10.44 -50.34 -26.74
CA VAL A 62 -10.56 -49.25 -25.72
C VAL A 62 -9.54 -49.44 -24.60
N PHE A 63 -9.51 -50.60 -23.98
CA PHE A 63 -8.63 -50.88 -22.85
C PHE A 63 -7.17 -50.92 -23.27
N GLN A 64 -6.83 -51.52 -24.38
CA GLN A 64 -5.45 -51.63 -24.82
C GLN A 64 -4.86 -50.28 -25.20
N VAL A 65 -5.58 -49.45 -25.98
CA VAL A 65 -5.13 -48.10 -26.37
C VAL A 65 -5.01 -47.20 -25.16
N TRP A 66 -6.00 -47.22 -24.23
CA TRP A 66 -5.96 -46.40 -23.04
C TRP A 66 -4.83 -46.85 -22.10
N LEU A 67 -4.74 -48.13 -21.74
CA LEU A 67 -3.80 -48.65 -20.76
C LEU A 67 -2.33 -48.47 -21.19
N THR A 68 -2.03 -48.62 -22.48
CA THR A 68 -0.68 -48.43 -23.03
C THR A 68 -0.22 -46.97 -22.95
N ASN A 69 -1.15 -46.04 -23.05
CA ASN A 69 -0.83 -44.61 -23.13
C ASN A 69 -0.92 -43.86 -21.76
N VAL A 70 -1.54 -44.46 -20.74
CA VAL A 70 -1.70 -43.87 -19.38
C VAL A 70 -0.35 -43.46 -18.76
N PRO A 71 0.70 -44.28 -18.73
CA PRO A 71 1.95 -43.87 -18.08
C PRO A 71 2.62 -42.66 -18.72
N VAL A 72 2.57 -42.59 -20.06
CA VAL A 72 3.21 -41.50 -20.83
C VAL A 72 2.42 -40.22 -20.71
N LEU A 73 1.10 -40.27 -20.83
CA LEU A 73 0.27 -39.11 -20.60
C LEU A 73 0.44 -38.57 -19.17
N THR A 74 0.49 -39.46 -18.19
CA THR A 74 0.73 -39.09 -16.79
C THR A 74 2.05 -38.34 -16.63
N ALA A 75 3.14 -38.82 -17.25
CA ALA A 75 4.45 -38.18 -17.22
C ALA A 75 4.40 -36.77 -17.93
N CYS A 76 3.79 -36.70 -19.10
CA CYS A 76 3.60 -35.43 -19.82
C CYS A 76 2.78 -34.42 -18.99
N CYS A 77 1.73 -34.86 -18.33
CA CYS A 77 0.91 -34.01 -17.46
C CYS A 77 1.69 -33.51 -16.23
N LEU A 78 2.40 -34.39 -15.53
CA LEU A 78 3.23 -34.00 -14.37
C LEU A 78 4.24 -32.92 -14.76
N PHE A 79 4.97 -33.15 -15.86
CA PHE A 79 5.95 -32.18 -16.34
C PHE A 79 5.31 -30.86 -16.75
N ALA A 80 4.33 -30.91 -17.64
CA ALA A 80 3.67 -29.71 -18.17
C ALA A 80 2.96 -28.89 -17.08
N TYR A 81 2.29 -29.53 -16.13
CA TYR A 81 1.56 -28.85 -15.07
C TYR A 81 2.53 -28.19 -14.08
N ALA A 82 3.65 -28.83 -13.78
CA ALA A 82 4.69 -28.24 -12.93
C ALA A 82 5.36 -27.02 -13.60
N VAL A 83 5.80 -27.16 -14.86
CA VAL A 83 6.46 -26.07 -15.61
C VAL A 83 5.54 -24.88 -15.84
N ASN A 84 4.26 -25.12 -16.17
CA ASN A 84 3.29 -24.05 -16.38
C ASN A 84 2.71 -23.47 -15.08
N GLY A 85 3.19 -23.89 -13.91
CA GLY A 85 2.81 -23.33 -12.62
C GLY A 85 1.37 -23.62 -12.19
N LEU A 86 0.78 -24.77 -12.65
CA LEU A 86 -0.58 -25.15 -12.27
C LEU A 86 -0.69 -25.45 -10.77
N TYR A 87 0.43 -25.81 -10.13
CA TYR A 87 0.55 -26.10 -8.70
C TYR A 87 1.07 -24.91 -7.87
N ARG A 88 1.28 -23.73 -8.47
CA ARG A 88 1.61 -22.51 -7.72
C ARG A 88 0.34 -21.90 -7.12
N GLY A 89 0.44 -21.26 -5.96
CA GLY A 89 -0.65 -20.62 -5.25
C GLY A 89 -1.51 -19.72 -6.15
N THR A 90 -2.83 -19.90 -6.10
CA THR A 90 -3.76 -19.31 -7.08
C THR A 90 -4.82 -18.42 -6.48
N LEU A 91 -4.74 -18.09 -5.17
CA LEU A 91 -5.80 -17.31 -4.52
C LEU A 91 -5.93 -15.89 -5.09
N ASP A 92 -4.84 -15.31 -5.60
CA ASP A 92 -4.79 -13.93 -6.06
C ASP A 92 -4.86 -13.75 -7.59
N VAL A 93 -5.10 -14.83 -8.35
CA VAL A 93 -5.12 -14.75 -9.81
C VAL A 93 -6.56 -14.58 -10.33
N PRO A 94 -6.85 -13.55 -11.16
CA PRO A 94 -8.15 -13.35 -11.80
C PRO A 94 -8.60 -14.58 -12.61
N TYR A 95 -9.92 -14.74 -12.82
CA TYR A 95 -10.49 -15.88 -13.57
C TYR A 95 -9.85 -16.06 -14.96
N THR A 96 -9.62 -14.97 -15.68
CA THR A 96 -8.94 -14.99 -16.99
C THR A 96 -7.52 -15.56 -16.91
N GLY A 97 -6.77 -15.20 -15.88
CA GLY A 97 -5.43 -15.73 -15.64
C GLY A 97 -5.42 -17.21 -15.28
N ARG A 98 -6.46 -17.70 -14.57
CA ARG A 98 -6.60 -19.14 -14.26
C ARG A 98 -6.95 -19.95 -15.51
N LEU A 99 -7.88 -19.46 -16.31
CA LEU A 99 -8.24 -20.05 -17.61
C LEU A 99 -7.01 -20.18 -18.51
N PHE A 100 -6.22 -19.11 -18.63
CA PHE A 100 -4.99 -19.11 -19.42
C PHE A 100 -3.95 -20.12 -18.92
N ARG A 101 -3.76 -20.24 -17.57
CA ARG A 101 -2.82 -21.23 -17.01
C ARG A 101 -3.27 -22.66 -17.27
N VAL A 102 -4.57 -22.97 -17.11
CA VAL A 102 -5.11 -24.30 -17.38
C VAL A 102 -4.96 -24.62 -18.87
N SER A 103 -5.36 -23.72 -19.77
CA SER A 103 -5.24 -23.90 -21.22
C SER A 103 -3.79 -24.20 -21.62
N ARG A 104 -2.85 -23.40 -21.12
CA ARG A 104 -1.42 -23.57 -21.41
C ARG A 104 -0.86 -24.87 -20.86
N ALA A 105 -1.21 -25.23 -19.62
CA ALA A 105 -0.71 -26.45 -18.98
C ALA A 105 -1.23 -27.71 -19.68
N VAL A 106 -2.53 -27.77 -19.96
CA VAL A 106 -3.16 -28.91 -20.65
C VAL A 106 -2.69 -28.98 -22.10
N GLY A 107 -2.60 -27.83 -22.80
CA GLY A 107 -2.08 -27.77 -24.16
C GLY A 107 -0.62 -28.25 -24.26
N THR A 108 0.25 -27.84 -23.35
CA THR A 108 1.65 -28.32 -23.30
C THR A 108 1.71 -29.82 -23.05
N ALA A 109 0.91 -30.35 -22.11
CA ALA A 109 0.88 -31.80 -21.83
C ALA A 109 0.49 -32.62 -23.06
N PHE A 110 -0.54 -32.19 -23.78
CA PHE A 110 -1.00 -32.87 -24.99
C PHE A 110 -0.07 -32.70 -26.19
N LEU A 111 0.62 -31.57 -26.33
CA LEU A 111 1.68 -31.40 -27.35
C LEU A 111 2.84 -32.36 -27.12
N LEU A 112 3.30 -32.52 -25.88
CA LEU A 112 4.34 -33.49 -25.51
C LEU A 112 3.89 -34.92 -25.77
N PHE A 113 2.65 -35.23 -25.40
CA PHE A 113 2.06 -36.54 -25.63
C PHE A 113 1.89 -36.84 -27.12
N LEU A 114 1.48 -35.88 -27.93
CA LEU A 114 1.34 -36.00 -29.38
C LEU A 114 2.70 -36.23 -30.05
N LEU A 115 3.74 -35.53 -29.58
CA LEU A 115 5.12 -35.76 -30.04
C LEU A 115 5.58 -37.18 -29.75
N TRP A 116 5.27 -37.69 -28.54
CA TRP A 116 5.60 -39.09 -28.17
C TRP A 116 4.84 -40.10 -29.04
N VAL A 117 3.52 -39.90 -29.26
CA VAL A 117 2.71 -40.76 -30.14
C VAL A 117 3.31 -40.81 -31.55
N TYR A 118 3.78 -39.66 -32.05
CA TYR A 118 4.42 -39.58 -33.38
C TYR A 118 5.76 -40.30 -33.42
N LEU A 119 6.61 -40.08 -32.38
CA LEU A 119 7.96 -40.70 -32.32
C LEU A 119 7.96 -42.20 -32.02
N SER A 120 6.94 -42.66 -31.28
CA SER A 120 6.84 -44.08 -30.88
C SER A 120 6.07 -44.95 -31.88
N GLU A 121 5.61 -44.37 -32.98
CA GLU A 121 4.72 -45.03 -33.96
C GLU A 121 3.50 -45.71 -33.35
N SER A 122 3.09 -45.25 -32.13
CA SER A 122 1.97 -45.85 -31.45
C SER A 122 0.66 -45.53 -32.17
N PHE A 123 -0.16 -46.55 -32.42
CA PHE A 123 -1.46 -46.34 -33.08
C PHE A 123 -2.44 -45.66 -32.15
N MET A 124 -2.70 -44.37 -32.38
CA MET A 124 -3.79 -43.65 -31.72
C MET A 124 -4.51 -42.74 -32.72
N PRO A 125 -5.83 -42.89 -32.88
CA PRO A 125 -6.59 -42.05 -33.80
C PRO A 125 -6.49 -40.56 -33.41
N ARG A 126 -6.30 -39.66 -34.40
CA ARG A 126 -6.19 -38.21 -34.16
C ARG A 126 -7.42 -37.65 -33.45
N SER A 127 -8.61 -38.18 -33.74
CA SER A 127 -9.87 -37.84 -33.06
C SER A 127 -9.84 -38.14 -31.57
N THR A 128 -9.18 -39.23 -31.15
CA THR A 128 -9.01 -39.60 -29.72
C THR A 128 -8.17 -38.56 -28.98
N ILE A 129 -7.10 -38.05 -29.61
CA ILE A 129 -6.21 -37.06 -29.01
C ILE A 129 -6.96 -35.74 -28.83
N VAL A 130 -7.72 -35.29 -29.84
CA VAL A 130 -8.52 -34.07 -29.81
C VAL A 130 -9.64 -34.15 -28.78
N ALA A 131 -10.39 -35.26 -28.78
CA ALA A 131 -11.46 -35.49 -27.79
C ALA A 131 -10.91 -35.61 -26.36
N GLY A 132 -9.79 -36.31 -26.18
CA GLY A 132 -9.11 -36.46 -24.89
C GLY A 132 -8.64 -35.09 -24.36
N TRP A 133 -8.02 -34.27 -25.20
CA TRP A 133 -7.62 -32.90 -24.84
C TRP A 133 -8.83 -32.06 -24.36
N PHE A 134 -9.94 -32.11 -25.09
CA PHE A 134 -11.15 -31.39 -24.74
C PHE A 134 -11.71 -31.83 -23.38
N PHE A 135 -11.85 -33.14 -23.15
CA PHE A 135 -12.36 -33.65 -21.88
C PHE A 135 -11.43 -33.34 -20.71
N VAL A 136 -10.10 -33.47 -20.87
CA VAL A 136 -9.14 -33.11 -19.82
C VAL A 136 -9.24 -31.61 -19.49
N PHE A 137 -9.31 -30.75 -20.50
CA PHE A 137 -9.45 -29.32 -20.31
C PHE A 137 -10.74 -28.98 -19.53
N VAL A 138 -11.87 -29.52 -19.95
CA VAL A 138 -13.18 -29.26 -19.33
C VAL A 138 -13.21 -29.79 -17.89
N LEU A 139 -12.73 -30.99 -17.64
CA LEU A 139 -12.72 -31.58 -16.30
C LEU A 139 -11.84 -30.81 -15.33
N ILE A 140 -10.61 -30.45 -15.72
CA ILE A 140 -9.69 -29.70 -14.86
C ILE A 140 -10.24 -28.29 -14.62
N LEU A 141 -10.77 -27.63 -15.66
CA LEU A 141 -11.37 -26.31 -15.54
C LEU A 141 -12.59 -26.34 -14.60
N PHE A 142 -13.48 -27.32 -14.77
CA PHE A 142 -14.66 -27.49 -13.93
C PHE A 142 -14.29 -27.66 -12.46
N VAL A 143 -13.37 -28.56 -12.15
CA VAL A 143 -12.92 -28.78 -10.75
C VAL A 143 -12.26 -27.53 -10.18
N ARG A 144 -11.48 -26.78 -10.96
CA ARG A 144 -10.87 -25.54 -10.51
C ARG A 144 -11.86 -24.41 -10.25
N LEU A 145 -12.90 -24.31 -11.08
CA LEU A 145 -13.99 -23.35 -10.89
C LEU A 145 -14.91 -23.75 -9.74
N PHE A 146 -15.31 -25.05 -9.70
CA PHE A 146 -16.18 -25.57 -8.66
C PHE A 146 -15.55 -25.51 -7.27
N SER A 147 -14.28 -25.94 -7.15
CA SER A 147 -13.57 -25.82 -5.87
C SER A 147 -13.52 -24.38 -5.38
N THR A 148 -13.31 -23.41 -6.29
CA THR A 148 -13.28 -21.99 -5.94
C THR A 148 -14.67 -21.47 -5.53
N ALA A 149 -15.73 -21.88 -6.22
CA ALA A 149 -17.11 -21.50 -5.89
C ALA A 149 -17.54 -22.14 -4.55
N PHE A 150 -17.25 -23.43 -4.37
CA PHE A 150 -17.57 -24.18 -3.16
C PHE A 150 -16.85 -23.59 -1.93
N PHE A 151 -15.55 -23.37 -2.00
CA PHE A 151 -14.81 -22.72 -0.89
C PHE A 151 -15.20 -21.25 -0.68
N ARG A 152 -15.69 -20.54 -1.69
CA ARG A 152 -16.28 -19.21 -1.54
C ARG A 152 -17.59 -19.23 -0.78
N GLN A 153 -18.43 -20.22 -1.04
CA GLN A 153 -19.75 -20.37 -0.39
C GLN A 153 -19.61 -20.74 1.10
N TYR A 154 -18.55 -21.48 1.48
CA TYR A 154 -18.24 -21.80 2.87
C TYR A 154 -17.46 -20.70 3.61
N ARG A 155 -17.02 -19.61 2.92
CA ARG A 155 -16.44 -18.41 3.53
C ARG A 155 -17.46 -17.30 3.82
N VAL A 156 -18.72 -17.50 3.53
CA VAL A 156 -19.78 -16.59 3.97
C VAL A 156 -20.10 -16.95 5.42
N LEU A 157 -19.50 -16.19 6.34
CA LEU A 157 -19.89 -16.20 7.75
C LEU A 157 -21.38 -15.88 7.89
N PRO A 158 -22.13 -16.59 8.74
CA PRO A 158 -23.54 -16.30 8.96
C PRO A 158 -23.74 -14.91 9.55
N THR A 159 -24.80 -14.25 9.12
CA THR A 159 -25.14 -12.84 9.41
C THR A 159 -25.66 -12.58 10.84
N ASN A 160 -25.42 -13.43 11.82
CA ASN A 160 -25.80 -13.22 13.21
C ASN A 160 -24.57 -13.25 14.12
N ILE A 161 -23.92 -12.09 14.27
CA ILE A 161 -22.62 -11.92 14.94
C ILE A 161 -22.78 -11.60 16.45
N TYR A 162 -23.93 -11.80 17.04
CA TYR A 162 -24.09 -11.87 18.52
C TYR A 162 -24.20 -13.33 19.00
N ASP A 163 -23.41 -14.22 18.42
CA ASP A 163 -23.29 -15.60 18.89
C ASP A 163 -21.98 -15.71 19.70
N PRO A 164 -22.02 -16.13 20.99
CA PRO A 164 -20.82 -16.41 21.79
C PRO A 164 -19.82 -17.36 21.11
N ARG A 165 -20.28 -18.10 20.09
CA ARG A 165 -19.44 -18.92 19.23
C ARG A 165 -18.53 -18.11 18.30
N ILE A 166 -18.84 -16.82 18.03
CA ILE A 166 -17.99 -15.96 17.20
C ILE A 166 -16.85 -15.37 18.02
N GLU A 167 -17.11 -15.03 19.26
CA GLU A 167 -16.03 -14.70 20.20
C GLU A 167 -15.06 -15.88 20.35
N ARG A 168 -15.59 -17.10 20.33
CA ARG A 168 -14.82 -18.32 20.26
C ARG A 168 -14.10 -18.50 18.93
N VAL A 169 -14.73 -18.16 17.80
CA VAL A 169 -14.13 -18.21 16.44
C VAL A 169 -13.13 -17.08 16.22
N VAL A 170 -13.36 -15.88 16.74
CA VAL A 170 -12.36 -14.80 16.75
C VAL A 170 -11.20 -15.18 17.66
N ASN A 171 -11.46 -15.75 18.82
CA ASN A 171 -10.43 -16.29 19.70
C ASN A 171 -9.76 -17.55 19.12
N GLU A 172 -10.48 -18.40 18.38
CA GLU A 172 -9.92 -19.53 17.64
C GLU A 172 -9.20 -19.08 16.37
N LEU A 173 -9.63 -18.03 15.67
CA LEU A 173 -8.89 -17.42 14.56
C LEU A 173 -7.65 -16.66 15.06
N THR A 174 -7.73 -16.07 16.23
CA THR A 174 -6.56 -15.51 16.93
C THR A 174 -5.64 -16.64 17.41
N LEU A 175 -6.17 -17.76 17.92
CA LEU A 175 -5.43 -18.98 18.26
C LEU A 175 -4.92 -19.73 17.01
N ILE A 176 -5.65 -19.71 15.88
CA ILE A 176 -5.22 -20.30 14.60
C ILE A 176 -4.15 -19.42 13.95
N SER A 177 -4.24 -18.09 14.04
CA SER A 177 -3.14 -17.20 13.67
C SER A 177 -1.89 -17.46 14.54
N HIS A 178 -2.08 -17.86 15.79
CA HIS A 178 -1.00 -18.30 16.67
C HIS A 178 -0.49 -19.72 16.38
N GLN A 179 -1.31 -20.63 15.82
CA GLN A 179 -0.91 -22.00 15.52
C GLN A 179 -0.36 -22.20 14.11
N ASP A 180 -0.76 -21.38 13.13
CA ASP A 180 -0.28 -21.46 11.74
C ASP A 180 0.99 -20.63 11.46
N GLY A 181 1.67 -20.13 12.48
CA GLY A 181 2.95 -19.42 12.32
C GLY A 181 2.82 -18.07 11.61
N TRP A 182 1.62 -17.48 11.57
CA TRP A 182 1.39 -16.10 11.14
C TRP A 182 1.32 -15.14 12.33
N LEU A 183 1.99 -15.50 13.41
CA LEU A 183 2.49 -14.50 14.32
C LEU A 183 3.64 -13.80 13.61
N PRO A 184 3.74 -12.50 13.69
CA PRO A 184 5.03 -11.89 13.54
C PRO A 184 6.00 -12.70 14.41
N PRO A 185 7.15 -13.16 13.88
CA PRO A 185 8.14 -13.83 14.71
C PRO A 185 8.34 -12.98 15.98
N GLU A 186 8.52 -13.60 17.14
CA GLU A 186 8.75 -12.89 18.41
C GLU A 186 9.87 -11.84 18.33
N ASN A 187 10.62 -11.82 17.23
CA ASN A 187 11.70 -10.90 16.86
C ASN A 187 11.39 -10.12 15.57
N LEU A 188 10.15 -9.70 15.30
CA LEU A 188 9.92 -8.76 14.22
C LEU A 188 10.69 -7.47 14.47
N PRO A 189 11.33 -6.90 13.41
CA PRO A 189 11.87 -5.56 13.50
C PRO A 189 10.80 -4.60 14.03
N PRO A 190 11.17 -3.62 14.88
CA PRO A 190 10.21 -2.66 15.44
C PRO A 190 9.30 -1.99 14.42
N GLU A 191 9.77 -1.76 13.19
CA GLU A 191 8.97 -1.19 12.09
C GLU A 191 7.77 -2.06 11.68
N ALA A 192 7.85 -3.35 11.85
CA ALA A 192 6.76 -4.25 11.53
C ALA A 192 5.61 -4.21 12.56
N ALA A 193 5.84 -3.58 13.71
CA ALA A 193 4.83 -3.41 14.76
C ALA A 193 3.92 -2.17 14.52
N TRP A 194 4.19 -1.36 13.49
CA TRP A 194 3.39 -0.20 13.12
C TRP A 194 3.01 -0.25 11.64
N PRO A 195 1.72 -0.02 11.27
CA PRO A 195 0.61 0.35 12.13
C PRO A 195 0.08 -0.81 12.98
N HIS A 196 -0.49 -0.45 14.14
CA HIS A 196 -1.21 -1.36 15.01
C HIS A 196 -2.68 -0.97 15.08
N PHE A 197 -3.57 -1.95 15.04
CA PHE A 197 -5.01 -1.76 15.15
C PHE A 197 -5.53 -2.52 16.36
N ASP A 198 -6.10 -1.80 17.31
CA ASP A 198 -6.77 -2.40 18.46
C ASP A 198 -8.17 -2.92 18.05
N GLU A 199 -8.81 -3.64 18.95
CA GLU A 199 -10.12 -4.23 18.72
C GLU A 199 -11.19 -3.18 18.37
N ASP A 200 -11.13 -1.99 18.92
CA ASP A 200 -12.10 -0.92 18.69
C ASP A 200 -12.07 -0.39 17.25
N GLU A 201 -10.89 -0.33 16.58
CA GLU A 201 -10.78 0.02 15.17
C GLU A 201 -11.31 -1.11 14.29
N ILE A 202 -10.97 -2.36 14.63
CA ILE A 202 -11.44 -3.54 13.89
C ILE A 202 -12.96 -3.64 13.96
N LEU A 203 -13.54 -3.52 15.15
CA LEU A 203 -14.98 -3.56 15.36
C LEU A 203 -15.71 -2.39 14.68
N ALA A 204 -15.11 -1.19 14.64
CA ALA A 204 -15.67 -0.06 13.93
C ALA A 204 -15.78 -0.32 12.42
N ALA A 205 -14.74 -0.89 11.81
CA ALA A 205 -14.76 -1.30 10.40
C ALA A 205 -15.80 -2.39 10.13
N VAL A 206 -15.88 -3.41 10.99
CA VAL A 206 -16.86 -4.49 10.90
C VAL A 206 -18.29 -3.95 10.99
N ALA A 207 -18.57 -3.02 11.92
CA ALA A 207 -19.88 -2.42 12.08
C ALA A 207 -20.34 -1.68 10.81
N VAL A 208 -19.44 -0.96 10.13
CA VAL A 208 -19.74 -0.32 8.85
C VAL A 208 -20.12 -1.36 7.79
N LEU A 209 -19.33 -2.43 7.66
CA LEU A 209 -19.61 -3.50 6.69
C LEU A 209 -20.95 -4.18 6.95
N GLN A 210 -21.28 -4.47 8.21
CA GLN A 210 -22.54 -5.08 8.62
C GLN A 210 -23.75 -4.19 8.35
N SER A 211 -23.58 -2.87 8.51
CA SER A 211 -24.66 -1.92 8.27
C SER A 211 -25.08 -1.84 6.79
N GLY A 212 -24.24 -2.29 5.87
CA GLY A 212 -24.38 -2.09 4.42
C GLY A 212 -24.28 -0.64 3.96
N LYS A 213 -24.05 0.32 4.87
CA LYS A 213 -23.90 1.75 4.60
C LYS A 213 -22.44 2.10 4.45
N ILE A 214 -21.79 1.60 3.41
CA ILE A 214 -20.34 1.63 3.20
C ILE A 214 -19.83 2.85 2.44
N ASN A 215 -20.72 3.64 1.88
CA ASN A 215 -20.41 4.84 1.10
C ASN A 215 -20.86 6.09 1.86
N GLN A 216 -20.11 7.19 1.75
CA GLN A 216 -20.43 8.47 2.44
C GLN A 216 -21.83 9.01 2.17
N TRP A 217 -22.50 8.60 1.07
CA TRP A 217 -23.88 9.00 0.74
C TRP A 217 -24.94 8.25 1.57
N THR A 218 -24.58 7.15 2.18
CA THR A 218 -25.49 6.30 2.94
C THR A 218 -25.12 6.18 4.41
N GLY A 219 -23.86 6.39 4.73
CA GLY A 219 -23.32 6.37 6.10
C GLY A 219 -23.20 7.75 6.74
N LYS A 220 -22.56 7.80 7.89
CA LYS A 220 -22.30 9.02 8.67
C LYS A 220 -20.86 9.12 9.19
N GLU A 221 -20.06 8.06 9.05
CA GLU A 221 -18.70 8.01 9.60
C GLU A 221 -17.81 9.07 8.95
N VAL A 222 -17.89 9.22 7.61
CA VAL A 222 -17.10 10.22 6.88
C VAL A 222 -17.45 11.63 7.33
N GLN A 223 -18.74 11.97 7.42
CA GLN A 223 -19.15 13.30 7.87
C GLN A 223 -18.69 13.57 9.30
N THR A 224 -18.92 12.62 10.20
CA THR A 224 -18.52 12.78 11.61
C THR A 224 -17.00 12.85 11.74
N PHE A 225 -16.22 12.10 10.94
CA PHE A 225 -14.77 12.21 10.94
C PHE A 225 -14.28 13.57 10.48
N GLN A 226 -14.92 14.15 9.45
CA GLN A 226 -14.63 15.53 9.01
C GLN A 226 -14.85 16.53 10.14
N ASP A 227 -16.00 16.46 10.81
CA ASP A 227 -16.36 17.36 11.91
C ASP A 227 -15.38 17.21 13.10
N GLU A 228 -15.09 15.97 13.52
CA GLU A 228 -14.16 15.67 14.61
C GLU A 228 -12.72 16.13 14.27
N PHE A 229 -12.27 15.95 13.02
CA PHE A 229 -10.92 16.32 12.58
C PHE A 229 -10.77 17.84 12.44
N ALA A 230 -11.78 18.52 11.88
CA ALA A 230 -11.83 19.99 11.82
C ALA A 230 -11.74 20.60 13.22
N ALA A 231 -12.53 20.09 14.16
CA ALA A 231 -12.50 20.53 15.55
C ALA A 231 -11.14 20.30 16.21
N ALA A 232 -10.52 19.14 15.99
CA ALA A 232 -9.19 18.81 16.53
C ALA A 232 -8.07 19.72 15.99
N CYS A 233 -8.19 20.17 14.74
CA CYS A 233 -7.25 21.09 14.11
C CYS A 233 -7.61 22.59 14.32
N GLY A 234 -8.78 22.89 14.90
CA GLY A 234 -9.24 24.27 15.13
C GLY A 234 -9.54 25.03 13.84
N VAL A 235 -10.08 24.34 12.83
CA VAL A 235 -10.49 24.91 11.55
C VAL A 235 -12.00 24.72 11.31
N GLN A 236 -12.55 25.51 10.39
CA GLN A 236 -13.99 25.49 10.11
C GLN A 236 -14.42 24.27 9.29
N HIS A 237 -13.62 23.86 8.30
CA HIS A 237 -13.98 22.84 7.34
C HIS A 237 -12.91 21.78 7.18
N ALA A 238 -13.38 20.54 7.04
CA ALA A 238 -12.58 19.40 6.60
C ALA A 238 -13.30 18.62 5.51
N ILE A 239 -12.55 18.09 4.56
CA ILE A 239 -13.05 17.22 3.49
C ILE A 239 -12.22 15.95 3.48
N ALA A 240 -12.85 14.82 3.77
CA ALA A 240 -12.22 13.50 3.73
C ALA A 240 -12.09 13.01 2.28
N LEU A 241 -10.91 12.54 1.94
CA LEU A 241 -10.47 12.18 0.59
C LEU A 241 -9.82 10.80 0.54
N ALA A 242 -9.64 10.27 -0.66
CA ALA A 242 -9.06 8.96 -0.89
C ALA A 242 -7.60 8.83 -0.42
N ASN A 243 -6.81 9.91 -0.48
CA ASN A 243 -5.43 9.98 0.01
C ASN A 243 -4.92 11.42 0.11
N GLY A 244 -3.72 11.60 0.69
CA GLY A 244 -3.12 12.92 0.88
C GLY A 244 -2.67 13.60 -0.42
N THR A 245 -2.29 12.82 -1.44
CA THR A 245 -1.87 13.36 -2.74
C THR A 245 -3.01 14.11 -3.41
N VAL A 246 -4.19 13.50 -3.48
CA VAL A 246 -5.38 14.19 -4.05
C VAL A 246 -5.87 15.34 -3.18
N ALA A 247 -5.53 15.37 -1.88
CA ALA A 247 -5.83 16.53 -1.04
C ALA A 247 -4.99 17.75 -1.44
N LEU A 248 -3.70 17.56 -1.73
CA LEU A 248 -2.82 18.61 -2.26
C LEU A 248 -3.26 19.07 -3.65
N GLU A 249 -3.55 18.14 -4.56
CA GLU A 249 -4.05 18.45 -5.91
C GLU A 249 -5.36 19.24 -5.85
N LEU A 250 -6.29 18.84 -5.01
CA LEU A 250 -7.58 19.50 -4.83
C LEU A 250 -7.41 20.92 -4.30
N ALA A 251 -6.51 21.12 -3.33
CA ALA A 251 -6.20 22.45 -2.81
C ALA A 251 -5.68 23.37 -3.92
N LEU A 252 -4.64 22.96 -4.66
CA LEU A 252 -4.08 23.75 -5.76
C LEU A 252 -5.13 24.11 -6.79
N ARG A 253 -5.96 23.15 -7.18
CA ARG A 253 -7.05 23.36 -8.12
C ARG A 253 -8.06 24.38 -7.63
N CYS A 254 -8.51 24.29 -6.38
CA CYS A 254 -9.52 25.19 -5.82
C CYS A 254 -8.99 26.62 -5.66
N PHE A 255 -7.69 26.80 -5.45
CA PHE A 255 -7.04 28.10 -5.45
C PHE A 255 -6.67 28.61 -6.85
N GLY A 256 -7.11 27.94 -7.90
CA GLY A 256 -6.97 28.39 -9.29
C GLY A 256 -5.53 28.33 -9.81
N VAL A 257 -4.73 27.38 -9.35
CA VAL A 257 -3.43 27.09 -9.95
C VAL A 257 -3.64 26.47 -11.33
N VAL A 258 -3.00 27.03 -12.34
CA VAL A 258 -3.18 26.68 -13.76
C VAL A 258 -1.83 26.45 -14.46
N PRO A 259 -1.82 25.87 -15.67
CA PRO A 259 -0.58 25.74 -16.46
C PRO A 259 0.12 27.09 -16.64
N GLY A 260 1.42 27.11 -16.36
CA GLY A 260 2.28 28.30 -16.40
C GLY A 260 2.52 28.97 -15.04
N ASP A 261 1.72 28.66 -14.03
CA ASP A 261 1.98 29.07 -12.65
C ASP A 261 3.15 28.28 -12.06
N GLU A 262 3.80 28.86 -11.05
CA GLU A 262 4.82 28.22 -10.25
C GLU A 262 4.32 27.94 -8.82
N VAL A 263 4.67 26.75 -8.31
CA VAL A 263 4.39 26.34 -6.93
C VAL A 263 5.71 26.06 -6.22
N ILE A 264 6.01 26.86 -5.20
CA ILE A 264 7.21 26.63 -4.38
C ILE A 264 6.99 25.45 -3.45
N VAL A 265 7.91 24.49 -3.51
CA VAL A 265 7.89 23.27 -2.69
C VAL A 265 9.24 23.07 -2.00
N THR A 266 9.27 22.31 -0.91
CA THR A 266 10.51 21.90 -0.28
C THR A 266 11.26 20.88 -1.13
N SER A 267 12.59 20.94 -1.12
CA SER A 267 13.44 19.92 -1.76
C SER A 267 13.43 18.58 -1.01
N ARG A 268 13.22 18.63 0.32
CA ARG A 268 13.26 17.46 1.19
C ARG A 268 11.86 17.03 1.62
N THR A 269 11.30 16.05 0.91
CA THR A 269 9.93 15.55 1.16
C THR A 269 9.68 14.25 0.38
N PHE A 270 8.44 13.82 0.36
CA PHE A 270 7.91 12.83 -0.59
C PHE A 270 7.49 13.53 -1.89
N ILE A 271 7.66 12.86 -3.02
CA ILE A 271 7.42 13.43 -4.36
C ILE A 271 6.03 14.05 -4.54
N ALA A 272 5.00 13.59 -3.79
CA ALA A 272 3.63 14.11 -3.91
C ALA A 272 3.52 15.61 -3.67
N SER A 273 4.35 16.19 -2.79
CA SER A 273 4.38 17.64 -2.54
C SER A 273 4.76 18.46 -3.78
N ALA A 274 5.49 17.88 -4.73
CA ALA A 274 5.85 18.52 -6.00
C ALA A 274 4.99 18.03 -7.16
N SER A 275 4.70 16.72 -7.24
CA SER A 275 3.93 16.16 -8.36
C SER A 275 2.50 16.68 -8.40
N CYS A 276 1.90 17.06 -7.27
CA CYS A 276 0.57 17.69 -7.25
C CYS A 276 0.52 19.01 -8.06
N ALA A 277 1.62 19.77 -8.10
CA ALA A 277 1.71 20.95 -8.97
C ALA A 277 1.80 20.55 -10.45
N VAL A 278 2.62 19.53 -10.76
CA VAL A 278 2.76 19.01 -12.14
C VAL A 278 1.42 18.49 -12.67
N MET A 279 0.63 17.81 -11.82
CA MET A 279 -0.69 17.29 -12.20
C MET A 279 -1.71 18.42 -12.50
N GLN A 280 -1.48 19.65 -12.00
CA GLN A 280 -2.25 20.83 -12.39
C GLN A 280 -1.66 21.56 -13.62
N GLY A 281 -0.55 21.03 -14.20
CA GLY A 281 0.18 21.71 -15.30
C GLY A 281 1.07 22.87 -14.83
N ALA A 282 1.20 23.06 -13.51
CA ALA A 282 2.08 24.07 -12.93
C ALA A 282 3.50 23.54 -12.76
N GLN A 283 4.44 24.46 -12.60
CA GLN A 283 5.85 24.16 -12.42
C GLN A 283 6.19 24.13 -10.91
N PRO A 284 6.71 23.01 -10.37
CA PRO A 284 7.30 23.02 -9.02
C PRO A 284 8.62 23.78 -9.03
N VAL A 285 8.82 24.64 -8.04
CA VAL A 285 10.07 25.38 -7.81
C VAL A 285 10.62 24.98 -6.44
N PHE A 286 11.82 24.44 -6.42
CA PHE A 286 12.38 23.86 -5.21
C PHE A 286 13.13 24.91 -4.37
N ALA A 287 12.69 25.07 -3.12
CA ALA A 287 13.42 25.85 -2.12
C ALA A 287 14.31 24.94 -1.27
N ASP A 288 15.48 25.43 -0.88
CA ASP A 288 16.34 24.76 0.08
C ASP A 288 15.72 24.80 1.49
N VAL A 289 16.28 24.03 2.40
CA VAL A 289 15.75 23.82 3.74
C VAL A 289 16.69 24.36 4.82
N ASP A 290 16.15 24.58 6.01
CA ASP A 290 16.97 24.88 7.20
C ASP A 290 17.68 23.62 7.70
N ARG A 291 18.91 23.79 8.11
CA ARG A 291 19.81 22.70 8.53
C ARG A 291 19.34 21.97 9.79
N SER A 292 18.57 22.62 10.65
CA SER A 292 18.10 22.08 11.93
C SER A 292 16.73 21.46 11.84
N SER A 293 15.76 22.21 11.33
CA SER A 293 14.38 21.77 11.18
C SER A 293 14.15 20.88 9.96
N GLN A 294 15.02 20.95 8.95
CA GLN A 294 14.89 20.27 7.65
C GLN A 294 13.72 20.81 6.81
N ASN A 295 13.09 21.90 7.22
CA ASN A 295 11.95 22.53 6.60
C ASN A 295 12.35 23.77 5.82
N VAL A 296 11.50 24.17 4.87
CA VAL A 296 11.62 25.49 4.23
C VAL A 296 11.37 26.60 5.25
N THR A 297 11.97 27.75 5.01
CA THR A 297 11.80 28.96 5.81
C THR A 297 11.35 30.14 4.92
N ALA A 298 10.85 31.21 5.51
CA ALA A 298 10.55 32.42 4.75
C ALA A 298 11.78 32.97 3.99
N ALA A 299 13.00 32.76 4.50
CA ALA A 299 14.23 33.15 3.82
C ALA A 299 14.47 32.30 2.57
N THR A 300 14.47 30.97 2.70
CA THR A 300 14.72 30.06 1.56
C THR A 300 13.62 30.13 0.51
N ILE A 301 12.36 30.38 0.92
CA ILE A 301 11.24 30.62 0.01
C ILE A 301 11.45 31.92 -0.77
N ARG A 302 11.89 33.01 -0.11
CA ARG A 302 12.11 34.33 -0.73
C ARG A 302 13.13 34.29 -1.87
N GLU A 303 14.13 33.43 -1.77
CA GLU A 303 15.19 33.29 -2.77
C GLU A 303 14.69 32.76 -4.12
N VAL A 304 13.56 32.04 -4.13
CA VAL A 304 13.04 31.36 -5.32
C VAL A 304 11.70 31.92 -5.83
N ILE A 305 11.18 32.99 -5.19
CA ILE A 305 9.95 33.66 -5.66
C ILE A 305 10.18 34.35 -7.00
N THR A 306 9.29 34.11 -7.95
CA THR A 306 9.25 34.79 -9.25
C THR A 306 7.87 35.46 -9.47
N PRO A 307 7.70 36.25 -10.52
CA PRO A 307 6.37 36.80 -10.87
C PRO A 307 5.32 35.73 -11.23
N ARG A 308 5.72 34.49 -11.53
CA ARG A 308 4.82 33.37 -11.82
C ARG A 308 4.44 32.58 -10.57
N THR A 309 5.08 32.83 -9.46
CA THR A 309 4.79 32.12 -8.21
C THR A 309 3.35 32.39 -7.78
N LYS A 310 2.56 31.31 -7.61
CA LYS A 310 1.15 31.35 -7.22
C LYS A 310 0.93 30.80 -5.83
N ALA A 311 1.64 29.71 -5.47
CA ALA A 311 1.45 29.02 -4.20
C ALA A 311 2.76 28.54 -3.57
N ILE A 312 2.72 28.29 -2.27
CA ILE A 312 3.79 27.67 -1.48
C ILE A 312 3.22 26.46 -0.77
N ILE A 313 3.94 25.33 -0.82
CA ILE A 313 3.63 24.12 -0.06
C ILE A 313 4.74 23.87 0.97
N PRO A 314 4.64 24.47 2.19
CA PRO A 314 5.52 24.11 3.29
C PRO A 314 5.16 22.72 3.81
N VAL A 315 6.16 21.84 3.98
CA VAL A 315 5.99 20.49 4.50
C VAL A 315 6.49 20.45 5.94
N HIS A 316 5.66 20.00 6.87
CA HIS A 316 6.04 19.79 8.26
C HIS A 316 6.77 18.45 8.41
N LEU A 317 8.04 18.41 7.97
CA LEU A 317 8.80 17.19 7.80
C LEU A 317 8.95 16.42 9.12
N ALA A 318 8.73 15.13 9.08
CA ALA A 318 8.86 14.20 10.22
C ALA A 318 8.02 14.57 11.45
N GLY A 319 7.08 15.52 11.32
CA GLY A 319 6.30 16.05 12.43
C GLY A 319 6.90 17.29 13.09
N TRP A 320 7.91 17.89 12.50
CA TRP A 320 8.46 19.18 12.92
C TRP A 320 7.73 20.32 12.20
N PRO A 321 6.96 21.17 12.88
CA PRO A 321 6.31 22.31 12.27
C PRO A 321 7.27 23.28 11.58
N CYS A 322 6.88 23.78 10.42
CA CYS A 322 7.51 24.98 9.84
C CYS A 322 7.26 26.20 10.71
N GLU A 323 8.13 27.20 10.61
CA GLU A 323 7.92 28.54 11.19
C GLU A 323 6.82 29.26 10.39
N MET A 324 5.56 28.98 10.72
CA MET A 324 4.43 29.40 9.88
C MET A 324 4.17 30.90 9.86
N GLU A 325 4.37 31.62 10.97
CA GLU A 325 4.12 33.06 10.99
C GLU A 325 4.98 33.85 9.99
N PRO A 326 6.32 33.64 9.91
CA PRO A 326 7.13 34.29 8.90
C PRO A 326 6.77 33.89 7.47
N ILE A 327 6.38 32.62 7.25
CA ILE A 327 5.94 32.14 5.93
C ILE A 327 4.62 32.82 5.53
N MET A 328 3.64 32.90 6.43
CA MET A 328 2.36 33.57 6.17
C MET A 328 2.53 35.09 5.95
N ALA A 329 3.45 35.74 6.69
CA ALA A 329 3.77 37.15 6.48
C ALA A 329 4.35 37.37 5.07
N LEU A 330 5.30 36.55 4.63
CA LEU A 330 5.86 36.59 3.27
C LEU A 330 4.78 36.31 2.21
N ALA A 331 3.95 35.33 2.42
CA ALA A 331 2.86 34.98 1.49
C ALA A 331 1.87 36.15 1.33
N LYS A 332 1.54 36.85 2.43
CA LYS A 332 0.70 38.07 2.40
C LYS A 332 1.39 39.21 1.66
N GLU A 333 2.69 39.43 1.90
CA GLU A 333 3.48 40.44 1.18
C GLU A 333 3.45 40.26 -0.34
N ARG A 334 3.48 38.99 -0.77
CA ARG A 334 3.60 38.60 -2.18
C ARG A 334 2.31 38.12 -2.81
N ASN A 335 1.18 38.20 -2.09
CA ASN A 335 -0.13 37.69 -2.52
C ASN A 335 -0.11 36.25 -2.98
N LEU A 336 0.52 35.36 -2.19
CA LEU A 336 0.70 33.93 -2.48
C LEU A 336 -0.25 33.09 -1.64
N VAL A 337 -0.68 31.95 -2.19
CA VAL A 337 -1.44 30.94 -1.46
C VAL A 337 -0.47 30.05 -0.68
N VAL A 338 -0.83 29.68 0.56
CA VAL A 338 -0.08 28.72 1.37
C VAL A 338 -0.95 27.49 1.61
N ILE A 339 -0.45 26.31 1.21
CA ILE A 339 -1.09 25.01 1.44
C ILE A 339 -0.14 24.19 2.31
N GLU A 340 -0.50 23.97 3.57
CA GLU A 340 0.33 23.20 4.50
C GLU A 340 0.29 21.70 4.13
N ASP A 341 1.43 21.09 3.87
CA ASP A 341 1.54 19.64 3.77
C ASP A 341 1.79 19.06 5.17
N CYS A 342 0.73 18.59 5.79
CA CYS A 342 0.70 18.02 7.14
C CYS A 342 0.77 16.48 7.15
N ALA A 343 1.09 15.85 6.00
CA ALA A 343 1.07 14.38 5.87
C ALA A 343 1.96 13.64 6.88
N GLN A 344 2.92 14.31 7.49
CA GLN A 344 3.84 13.75 8.47
C GLN A 344 3.68 14.37 9.87
N ALA A 345 2.65 15.20 10.12
CA ALA A 345 2.62 16.08 11.27
C ALA A 345 1.32 16.06 12.09
N HIS A 346 0.62 14.91 12.10
CA HIS A 346 -0.56 14.75 12.95
C HIS A 346 -0.22 15.02 14.42
N GLY A 347 -0.97 15.90 15.06
CA GLY A 347 -0.79 16.30 16.45
C GLY A 347 0.42 17.19 16.73
N ALA A 348 1.10 17.69 15.69
CA ALA A 348 2.14 18.70 15.82
C ALA A 348 1.53 20.11 16.00
N GLN A 349 2.24 20.99 16.73
CA GLN A 349 1.77 22.35 16.98
C GLN A 349 2.91 23.36 16.81
N TYR A 350 2.57 24.53 16.32
CA TYR A 350 3.42 25.71 16.27
C TYR A 350 2.77 26.80 17.14
N LYS A 351 3.49 27.26 18.18
CA LYS A 351 2.98 28.24 19.14
C LYS A 351 1.58 27.84 19.68
N ASP A 352 1.47 26.59 20.16
CA ASP A 352 0.28 25.99 20.75
C ASP A 352 -0.94 25.87 19.80
N ARG A 353 -0.77 26.17 18.52
CA ARG A 353 -1.79 25.95 17.49
C ARG A 353 -1.46 24.72 16.63
N PRO A 354 -2.43 23.86 16.34
CA PRO A 354 -2.22 22.73 15.46
C PRO A 354 -1.73 23.16 14.07
N VAL A 355 -0.75 22.45 13.52
CA VAL A 355 -0.41 22.60 12.09
C VAL A 355 -1.64 22.27 11.23
N GLY A 356 -1.71 22.83 10.04
CA GLY A 356 -2.91 22.75 9.19
C GLY A 356 -3.96 23.81 9.48
N SER A 357 -3.72 24.69 10.48
CA SER A 357 -4.62 25.82 10.80
C SER A 357 -4.06 27.19 10.40
N PHE A 358 -2.85 27.26 9.86
CA PHE A 358 -2.16 28.52 9.56
C PHE A 358 -2.33 28.96 8.10
N GLY A 359 -2.20 28.00 7.16
CA GLY A 359 -2.29 28.26 5.73
C GLY A 359 -3.72 28.55 5.27
N HIS A 360 -3.87 28.83 3.98
CA HIS A 360 -5.18 29.00 3.33
C HIS A 360 -5.89 27.65 3.20
N ALA A 361 -5.11 26.56 3.08
CA ALA A 361 -5.58 25.19 3.19
C ALA A 361 -4.46 24.30 3.75
N ALA A 362 -4.83 23.07 4.15
CA ALA A 362 -3.87 22.06 4.56
C ALA A 362 -4.29 20.67 4.08
N ALA A 363 -3.30 19.82 3.79
CA ALA A 363 -3.50 18.44 3.38
C ALA A 363 -2.88 17.46 4.38
N TYR A 364 -3.67 16.47 4.80
CA TYR A 364 -3.22 15.36 5.63
C TYR A 364 -3.27 14.06 4.84
N SER A 365 -2.40 13.12 5.19
CA SER A 365 -2.38 11.76 4.67
C SER A 365 -2.61 10.77 5.78
N PHE A 366 -3.45 9.78 5.53
CA PHE A 366 -3.68 8.63 6.42
C PHE A 366 -3.16 7.33 5.80
N CYS A 367 -2.07 7.42 5.02
CA CYS A 367 -1.38 6.26 4.49
C CYS A 367 -0.85 5.37 5.62
N GLN A 368 -0.58 4.12 5.31
CA GLN A 368 -0.28 3.05 6.26
C GLN A 368 0.73 3.43 7.35
N ASP A 369 1.84 4.08 7.01
CA ASP A 369 2.96 4.33 7.93
C ASP A 369 2.86 5.66 8.71
N LYS A 370 1.80 6.46 8.48
CA LYS A 370 1.63 7.77 9.13
C LYS A 370 1.38 7.65 10.64
N ILE A 371 1.41 8.78 11.33
CA ILE A 371 1.15 8.85 12.78
C ILE A 371 -0.25 8.30 13.11
N MET A 372 -1.22 8.51 12.22
CA MET A 372 -2.49 7.80 12.19
C MET A 372 -2.84 7.39 10.76
N THR A 373 -3.56 6.28 10.62
CA THR A 373 -3.97 5.73 9.32
C THR A 373 -5.47 5.42 9.31
N THR A 374 -6.06 5.37 8.14
CA THR A 374 -7.47 4.99 7.94
C THR A 374 -7.60 3.60 7.30
N GLY A 375 -6.73 2.66 7.75
CA GLY A 375 -6.72 1.29 7.22
C GLY A 375 -5.90 1.13 5.95
N GLY A 376 -4.87 1.98 5.76
CA GLY A 376 -3.88 1.88 4.70
C GLY A 376 -3.81 3.08 3.77
N GLU A 377 -4.94 3.69 3.45
CA GLU A 377 -5.03 4.91 2.62
C GLU A 377 -6.12 5.85 3.15
N GLY A 378 -5.94 7.15 2.91
CA GLY A 378 -6.86 8.21 3.24
C GLY A 378 -6.20 9.58 3.19
N GLY A 379 -7.00 10.62 3.16
CA GLY A 379 -6.55 12.01 3.21
C GLY A 379 -7.61 12.94 3.77
N MET A 380 -7.18 14.15 4.12
CA MET A 380 -8.07 15.22 4.58
C MET A 380 -7.57 16.55 4.04
N LEU A 381 -8.47 17.32 3.46
CA LEU A 381 -8.25 18.73 3.12
C LEU A 381 -8.90 19.59 4.19
N LEU A 382 -8.17 20.56 4.72
CA LEU A 382 -8.67 21.55 5.70
C LEU A 382 -8.67 22.95 5.08
N THR A 383 -9.67 23.76 5.43
CA THR A 383 -9.71 25.19 5.09
C THR A 383 -10.67 25.96 6.00
N ASN A 384 -10.48 27.28 6.10
CA ASN A 384 -11.43 28.19 6.74
C ASN A 384 -12.23 29.03 5.71
N ASP A 385 -12.05 28.77 4.43
CA ASP A 385 -12.70 29.50 3.34
C ASP A 385 -13.89 28.67 2.81
N ASP A 386 -15.11 29.23 2.95
CA ASP A 386 -16.35 28.59 2.53
C ASP A 386 -16.38 28.32 1.01
N ALA A 387 -15.86 29.24 0.20
CA ALA A 387 -15.87 29.09 -1.25
C ALA A 387 -14.91 27.99 -1.72
N ILE A 388 -13.73 27.91 -1.09
CA ILE A 388 -12.76 26.82 -1.34
C ILE A 388 -13.34 25.48 -0.89
N TRP A 389 -14.01 25.45 0.26
CA TRP A 389 -14.67 24.25 0.74
C TRP A 389 -15.78 23.77 -0.21
N GLU A 390 -16.66 24.66 -0.67
CA GLU A 390 -17.74 24.31 -1.61
C GLU A 390 -17.17 23.80 -2.94
N ALA A 391 -16.15 24.47 -3.49
CA ALA A 391 -15.48 24.06 -4.71
C ALA A 391 -14.81 22.67 -4.56
N ALA A 392 -14.11 22.43 -3.46
CA ALA A 392 -13.46 21.16 -3.16
C ALA A 392 -14.49 20.04 -2.93
N TRP A 393 -15.55 20.32 -2.19
CA TRP A 393 -16.66 19.39 -1.97
C TRP A 393 -17.31 18.96 -3.29
N ALA A 394 -17.56 19.93 -4.18
CA ALA A 394 -18.13 19.66 -5.49
C ALA A 394 -17.19 18.80 -6.35
N PHE A 395 -15.93 19.21 -6.48
CA PHE A 395 -14.98 18.54 -7.37
C PHE A 395 -14.72 17.09 -6.96
N LYS A 396 -14.55 16.81 -5.66
CA LYS A 396 -14.32 15.44 -5.16
C LYS A 396 -15.49 14.49 -5.40
N ASP A 397 -16.67 15.00 -5.72
CA ASP A 397 -17.91 14.23 -5.90
C ASP A 397 -18.62 14.55 -7.22
N HIS A 398 -17.88 14.35 -8.31
CA HIS A 398 -18.38 14.47 -9.69
C HIS A 398 -18.91 15.86 -10.09
N GLY A 399 -18.63 16.90 -9.32
CA GLY A 399 -19.11 18.27 -9.60
C GLY A 399 -20.53 18.55 -9.11
N LYS A 400 -21.02 17.79 -8.13
CA LYS A 400 -22.29 18.08 -7.48
C LYS A 400 -22.21 19.39 -6.71
N SER A 401 -23.22 20.23 -6.82
CA SER A 401 -23.36 21.43 -5.99
C SER A 401 -23.89 21.04 -4.60
N TYR A 402 -23.20 21.48 -3.55
CA TYR A 402 -23.66 21.28 -2.17
C TYR A 402 -25.04 21.92 -1.95
N ASP A 403 -25.24 23.13 -2.47
CA ASP A 403 -26.50 23.85 -2.43
C ASP A 403 -27.62 23.06 -3.12
N ALA A 404 -27.36 22.55 -4.33
CA ALA A 404 -28.34 21.75 -5.06
C ALA A 404 -28.70 20.43 -4.33
N VAL A 405 -27.75 19.84 -3.59
CA VAL A 405 -28.01 18.59 -2.87
C VAL A 405 -28.80 18.82 -1.59
N TYR A 406 -28.45 19.84 -0.79
CA TYR A 406 -28.90 19.96 0.59
C TYR A 406 -29.75 21.18 0.91
N ARG A 407 -29.71 22.24 0.10
CA ARG A 407 -30.39 23.51 0.41
C ARG A 407 -31.52 23.82 -0.57
N ARG A 408 -31.43 23.34 -1.82
CA ARG A 408 -32.38 23.67 -2.89
C ARG A 408 -33.54 22.66 -2.89
N GLU A 409 -34.77 23.18 -2.99
CA GLU A 409 -35.96 22.35 -3.25
C GLU A 409 -35.99 21.92 -4.72
N HIS A 410 -36.39 20.65 -4.95
CA HIS A 410 -36.51 20.06 -6.28
C HIS A 410 -37.93 19.57 -6.51
N PRO A 411 -38.49 19.75 -7.71
CA PRO A 411 -39.76 19.12 -8.08
C PRO A 411 -39.60 17.59 -8.10
N PRO A 412 -40.71 16.85 -7.98
CA PRO A 412 -40.67 15.38 -8.15
C PRO A 412 -40.02 14.99 -9.49
N GLY A 413 -39.14 14.00 -9.46
CA GLY A 413 -38.45 13.49 -10.64
C GLY A 413 -36.93 13.49 -10.50
N PHE A 414 -36.23 13.50 -11.62
CA PHE A 414 -34.77 13.51 -11.64
C PHE A 414 -34.24 14.88 -11.21
N ARG A 415 -33.28 14.89 -10.27
CA ARG A 415 -32.64 16.11 -9.77
C ARG A 415 -31.32 16.35 -10.50
N TRP A 416 -31.16 17.52 -11.11
CA TRP A 416 -29.96 17.94 -11.81
C TRP A 416 -28.99 18.58 -10.80
N LEU A 417 -28.11 17.74 -10.18
CA LEU A 417 -27.27 18.13 -9.04
C LEU A 417 -25.86 18.53 -9.43
N HIS A 418 -25.38 18.16 -10.64
CA HIS A 418 -24.03 18.40 -11.10
C HIS A 418 -23.98 19.75 -11.84
N GLU A 419 -23.33 20.75 -11.24
CA GLU A 419 -23.20 22.12 -11.79
C GLU A 419 -21.78 22.37 -12.34
N SER A 420 -20.86 21.43 -12.13
CA SER A 420 -19.50 21.46 -12.68
C SER A 420 -19.02 20.05 -13.01
N PHE A 421 -17.84 19.94 -13.61
CA PHE A 421 -17.15 18.65 -13.75
C PHE A 421 -16.27 18.38 -12.54
N GLY A 422 -16.23 17.13 -12.09
CA GLY A 422 -15.42 16.67 -10.98
C GLY A 422 -15.04 15.21 -11.13
N THR A 423 -14.53 14.62 -10.05
CA THR A 423 -14.06 13.25 -10.01
C THR A 423 -14.57 12.53 -8.75
N ASN A 424 -14.22 11.25 -8.59
CA ASN A 424 -14.56 10.49 -7.40
C ASN A 424 -13.32 10.28 -6.51
N TRP A 425 -13.11 11.18 -5.57
CA TRP A 425 -12.04 11.10 -4.57
C TRP A 425 -12.55 10.91 -3.14
N ARG A 426 -13.75 10.36 -3.00
CA ARG A 426 -14.38 10.13 -1.70
C ARG A 426 -13.64 9.12 -0.84
N MET A 427 -13.53 9.40 0.45
CA MET A 427 -13.19 8.41 1.47
C MET A 427 -14.36 7.43 1.69
N MET A 428 -14.08 6.19 2.02
CA MET A 428 -15.09 5.20 2.40
C MET A 428 -15.46 5.33 3.88
N GLU A 429 -16.69 4.94 4.24
CA GLU A 429 -17.17 4.94 5.62
C GLU A 429 -16.30 4.09 6.56
N MET A 430 -15.82 2.96 6.08
CA MET A 430 -14.94 2.07 6.87
C MET A 430 -13.61 2.75 7.21
N GLN A 431 -13.00 3.48 6.27
CA GLN A 431 -11.78 4.25 6.51
C GLN A 431 -12.02 5.34 7.56
N ALA A 432 -13.11 6.07 7.43
CA ALA A 432 -13.48 7.12 8.39
C ALA A 432 -13.77 6.56 9.79
N ALA A 433 -14.42 5.40 9.88
CA ALA A 433 -14.69 4.75 11.16
C ALA A 433 -13.40 4.38 11.91
N ILE A 434 -12.39 3.87 11.21
CA ILE A 434 -11.05 3.63 11.75
C ILE A 434 -10.40 4.96 12.16
N GLY A 435 -10.39 5.95 11.26
CA GLY A 435 -9.79 7.27 11.51
C GLY A 435 -10.32 7.96 12.75
N ARG A 436 -11.63 7.88 13.01
CA ARG A 436 -12.27 8.43 14.21
C ARG A 436 -11.75 7.77 15.50
N ARG A 437 -11.47 6.47 15.50
CA ARG A 437 -10.89 5.78 16.66
C ARG A 437 -9.45 6.23 16.87
N GLN A 438 -8.67 6.28 15.81
CA GLN A 438 -7.27 6.70 15.87
C GLN A 438 -7.12 8.19 16.26
N LEU A 439 -8.01 9.06 15.81
CA LEU A 439 -8.00 10.47 16.21
C LEU A 439 -8.10 10.64 17.73
N ARG A 440 -8.89 9.81 18.41
CA ARG A 440 -9.01 9.82 19.88
C ARG A 440 -7.74 9.33 20.59
N LYS A 441 -6.99 8.42 19.96
CA LYS A 441 -5.72 7.88 20.48
C LYS A 441 -4.52 8.79 20.18
N LEU A 442 -4.65 9.66 19.20
CA LEU A 442 -3.57 10.50 18.66
C LEU A 442 -2.79 11.28 19.74
N PRO A 443 -3.42 11.95 20.73
CA PRO A 443 -2.67 12.67 21.76
C PRO A 443 -1.72 11.75 22.56
N ALA A 444 -2.19 10.58 22.96
CA ALA A 444 -1.39 9.60 23.71
C ALA A 444 -0.25 9.03 22.84
N TRP A 445 -0.50 8.81 21.55
CA TRP A 445 0.51 8.34 20.61
C TRP A 445 1.61 9.37 20.36
N VAL A 446 1.25 10.64 20.23
CA VAL A 446 2.23 11.73 20.08
C VAL A 446 3.08 11.86 21.35
N GLU A 447 2.46 11.77 22.51
CA GLU A 447 3.19 11.82 23.79
C GLU A 447 4.16 10.65 23.95
N LYS A 448 3.78 9.43 23.54
CA LYS A 448 4.69 8.28 23.56
C LYS A 448 5.85 8.45 22.57
N ARG A 449 5.59 8.99 21.37
CA ARG A 449 6.62 9.31 20.37
C ARG A 449 7.62 10.34 20.92
N ARG A 450 7.14 11.36 21.62
CA ARG A 450 8.00 12.37 22.28
C ARG A 450 8.89 11.75 23.35
N ARG A 451 8.33 10.87 24.19
CA ARG A 451 9.13 10.15 25.21
C ARG A 451 10.22 9.29 24.55
N ASN A 452 9.86 8.50 23.55
CA ASN A 452 10.82 7.68 22.80
C ASN A 452 11.92 8.55 22.16
N ALA A 453 11.56 9.67 21.55
CA ALA A 453 12.49 10.61 20.94
C ALA A 453 13.40 11.29 21.99
N ALA A 454 12.89 11.57 23.20
CA ALA A 454 13.69 12.18 24.28
C ALA A 454 14.82 11.24 24.73
N ILE A 455 14.56 9.93 24.86
CA ILE A 455 15.58 8.92 25.19
C ILE A 455 16.71 8.95 24.16
N LEU A 456 16.35 8.94 22.86
CA LEU A 456 17.34 9.01 21.77
C LEU A 456 18.09 10.33 21.78
N THR A 457 17.41 11.45 21.97
CA THR A 457 18.00 12.79 22.02
C THR A 457 19.03 12.90 23.13
N GLU A 458 18.69 12.49 24.35
CA GLU A 458 19.62 12.52 25.49
C GLU A 458 20.86 11.66 25.24
N ALA A 459 20.66 10.45 24.75
CA ALA A 459 21.77 9.53 24.51
C ALA A 459 22.67 9.98 23.33
N PHE A 460 22.07 10.38 22.21
CA PHE A 460 22.81 10.74 21.00
C PHE A 460 23.54 12.08 21.10
N SER A 461 23.07 13.01 21.94
CA SER A 461 23.77 14.26 22.23
C SER A 461 25.16 14.04 22.84
N ARG A 462 25.40 12.88 23.44
CA ARG A 462 26.65 12.48 24.09
C ARG A 462 27.55 11.63 23.21
N ILE A 463 27.10 11.30 21.98
CA ILE A 463 27.87 10.46 21.05
C ILE A 463 28.69 11.36 20.12
N ALA A 464 30.00 11.22 20.18
CA ALA A 464 30.90 11.91 19.24
C ALA A 464 30.55 11.52 17.79
N GLY A 465 30.66 12.48 16.86
CA GLY A 465 30.35 12.26 15.45
C GLY A 465 28.87 12.35 15.08
N LEU A 466 27.96 12.58 16.04
CA LEU A 466 26.54 12.86 15.78
C LEU A 466 26.19 14.32 16.05
N ARG A 467 25.25 14.86 15.27
CA ARG A 467 24.58 16.15 15.45
C ARG A 467 23.11 15.91 15.67
N VAL A 468 22.64 16.18 16.87
CA VAL A 468 21.22 16.13 17.25
C VAL A 468 20.61 17.51 17.00
N THR A 469 19.34 17.53 16.59
CA THR A 469 18.55 18.77 16.49
C THR A 469 17.44 18.77 17.54
N ILE A 470 17.29 19.88 18.23
CA ILE A 470 16.31 20.05 19.31
C ILE A 470 15.30 21.11 18.86
N PRO A 471 13.99 20.78 18.81
CA PRO A 471 12.96 21.77 18.52
C PRO A 471 12.98 22.92 19.53
N PRO A 472 12.80 24.18 19.10
CA PRO A 472 12.64 25.29 20.04
C PRO A 472 11.31 25.15 20.81
N GLU A 473 11.19 25.81 21.96
CA GLU A 473 10.06 25.66 22.89
C GLU A 473 8.68 25.93 22.25
N HIS A 474 8.62 26.83 21.28
CA HIS A 474 7.37 27.15 20.57
C HIS A 474 6.99 26.12 19.49
N VAL A 475 7.79 25.08 19.30
CA VAL A 475 7.57 23.99 18.31
C VAL A 475 7.29 22.68 19.04
N SER A 476 6.06 22.23 18.95
CA SER A 476 5.59 20.97 19.51
C SER A 476 5.67 19.86 18.47
N HIS A 477 6.84 19.22 18.37
CA HIS A 477 7.14 18.17 17.39
C HIS A 477 6.34 16.89 17.68
N SER A 478 5.71 16.28 16.67
CA SER A 478 4.94 15.03 16.83
C SER A 478 5.74 13.74 16.56
N TYR A 479 6.98 13.88 16.10
CA TYR A 479 7.93 12.79 15.87
C TYR A 479 7.34 11.62 15.05
N TYR A 480 6.90 11.92 13.83
CA TYR A 480 6.59 10.84 12.87
C TYR A 480 7.79 9.93 12.67
N LYS A 481 8.97 10.52 12.52
CA LYS A 481 10.28 9.85 12.53
C LYS A 481 11.26 10.68 13.38
N TYR A 482 12.31 10.04 13.89
CA TYR A 482 13.38 10.71 14.61
C TYR A 482 14.62 10.84 13.72
N TYR A 483 15.18 12.02 13.61
CA TYR A 483 16.37 12.30 12.81
C TYR A 483 17.57 12.72 13.66
N VAL A 484 18.75 12.23 13.26
CA VAL A 484 20.06 12.65 13.75
C VAL A 484 21.04 12.65 12.57
N PHE A 485 22.08 13.45 12.63
CA PHE A 485 23.00 13.65 11.50
C PHE A 485 24.41 13.24 11.86
N VAL A 486 25.07 12.54 10.97
CA VAL A 486 26.49 12.21 11.07
C VAL A 486 27.30 13.46 10.80
N ARG A 487 28.45 13.60 11.49
CA ARG A 487 29.48 14.60 11.23
C ARG A 487 30.62 13.96 10.42
N PRO A 488 30.66 14.10 9.09
CA PRO A 488 31.65 13.41 8.25
C PRO A 488 33.08 13.66 8.64
N GLU A 489 33.39 14.90 9.09
CA GLU A 489 34.72 15.34 9.54
C GLU A 489 35.23 14.58 10.77
N SER A 490 34.32 13.97 11.54
CA SER A 490 34.64 13.19 12.74
C SER A 490 34.92 11.72 12.44
N LEU A 491 34.64 11.26 11.22
CA LEU A 491 34.73 9.85 10.87
C LEU A 491 36.14 9.42 10.47
N LYS A 492 36.45 8.16 10.75
CA LYS A 492 37.65 7.48 10.20
C LYS A 492 37.51 7.28 8.70
N THR A 493 38.66 7.18 8.03
CA THR A 493 38.69 6.84 6.59
C THR A 493 37.91 5.56 6.29
N GLY A 494 37.08 5.63 5.26
CA GLY A 494 36.23 4.53 4.81
C GLY A 494 34.91 4.38 5.60
N TRP A 495 34.60 5.31 6.50
CA TRP A 495 33.29 5.42 7.12
C TRP A 495 32.53 6.61 6.55
N ASP A 496 31.24 6.37 6.27
CA ASP A 496 30.25 7.35 5.83
C ASP A 496 28.89 7.03 6.46
N ARG A 497 27.87 7.83 6.14
CA ARG A 497 26.51 7.64 6.61
C ARG A 497 25.93 6.28 6.21
N ASP A 498 26.15 5.83 4.97
CA ASP A 498 25.57 4.59 4.45
C ASP A 498 26.18 3.37 5.15
N ARG A 499 27.50 3.39 5.39
CA ARG A 499 28.17 2.35 6.16
C ARG A 499 27.68 2.31 7.61
N ILE A 500 27.44 3.47 8.23
CA ILE A 500 26.88 3.55 9.59
C ILE A 500 25.47 2.97 9.60
N THR A 501 24.62 3.36 8.65
CA THR A 501 23.24 2.82 8.51
C THR A 501 23.24 1.30 8.42
N ASN A 502 24.07 0.73 7.53
CA ASN A 502 24.19 -0.72 7.35
C ASN A 502 24.73 -1.42 8.61
N ALA A 503 25.72 -0.82 9.28
CA ALA A 503 26.29 -1.37 10.50
C ALA A 503 25.27 -1.39 11.65
N VAL A 504 24.48 -0.32 11.82
CA VAL A 504 23.38 -0.28 12.81
C VAL A 504 22.30 -1.32 12.48
N ALA A 505 21.93 -1.46 11.21
CA ALA A 505 20.98 -2.49 10.78
C ALA A 505 21.50 -3.91 11.07
N THR A 506 22.80 -4.16 10.91
CA THR A 506 23.43 -5.44 11.26
C THR A 506 23.39 -5.75 12.76
N GLU A 507 23.31 -4.73 13.61
CA GLU A 507 23.08 -4.89 15.06
C GLU A 507 21.61 -5.21 15.41
N GLY A 508 20.73 -5.41 14.40
CA GLY A 508 19.32 -5.73 14.56
C GLY A 508 18.40 -4.52 14.81
N VAL A 509 18.90 -3.30 14.56
CA VAL A 509 18.14 -2.05 14.75
C VAL A 509 17.82 -1.41 13.42
N PRO A 510 16.53 -1.18 13.09
CA PRO A 510 16.13 -0.46 11.90
C PRO A 510 16.71 0.96 11.87
N CYS A 511 17.51 1.24 10.85
CA CYS A 511 18.11 2.56 10.62
C CYS A 511 18.02 2.89 9.12
N PHE A 512 17.59 4.10 8.80
CA PHE A 512 17.32 4.52 7.42
C PHE A 512 17.95 5.89 7.14
N SER A 513 18.01 6.28 5.87
CA SER A 513 18.39 7.65 5.46
C SER A 513 17.25 8.67 5.66
N GLY A 514 16.00 8.17 5.76
CA GLY A 514 14.80 9.00 5.90
C GLY A 514 14.22 9.48 4.57
N SER A 515 13.50 10.61 4.60
CA SER A 515 12.88 11.20 3.42
C SER A 515 13.90 11.58 2.36
N CYS A 516 13.54 11.44 1.10
CA CYS A 516 14.34 11.93 -0.01
C CYS A 516 14.69 13.41 0.21
N SER A 517 15.95 13.73 0.18
CA SER A 517 16.42 15.08 0.52
C SER A 517 16.42 16.03 -0.66
N GLU A 518 16.54 15.48 -1.84
CA GLU A 518 16.62 16.19 -3.10
C GLU A 518 15.68 15.54 -4.10
N ILE A 519 14.35 15.70 -3.88
CA ILE A 519 13.34 15.03 -4.71
C ILE A 519 13.44 15.40 -6.20
N TYR A 520 14.04 16.54 -6.52
CA TYR A 520 14.29 16.97 -7.90
C TYR A 520 15.33 16.10 -8.63
N LEU A 521 16.02 15.18 -7.94
CA LEU A 521 16.89 14.16 -8.54
C LEU A 521 16.16 12.85 -8.88
N GLU A 522 14.86 12.76 -8.59
CA GLU A 522 14.05 11.64 -9.05
C GLU A 522 13.93 11.68 -10.58
N LYS A 523 14.01 10.53 -11.23
CA LYS A 523 13.94 10.42 -12.70
C LYS A 523 12.70 11.05 -13.34
N ALA A 524 11.63 11.23 -12.55
CA ALA A 524 10.43 11.91 -12.99
C ALA A 524 10.66 13.38 -13.37
N PHE A 525 11.76 13.98 -12.90
CA PHE A 525 12.15 15.36 -13.21
C PHE A 525 13.18 15.47 -14.33
N ASP A 526 13.72 14.33 -14.81
CA ASP A 526 14.65 14.33 -15.94
C ASP A 526 13.98 14.98 -17.17
N ASP A 527 14.70 15.80 -17.91
CA ASP A 527 14.27 16.49 -19.13
C ASP A 527 13.04 17.42 -19.00
N THR A 528 12.52 17.64 -17.76
CA THR A 528 11.39 18.55 -17.53
C THR A 528 11.79 20.02 -17.45
N GLY A 529 13.04 20.31 -17.14
CA GLY A 529 13.53 21.65 -16.82
C GLY A 529 13.07 22.16 -15.44
N PHE A 530 12.51 21.31 -14.58
CA PHE A 530 12.01 21.70 -13.25
C PHE A 530 13.09 21.62 -12.15
N SER A 531 14.15 20.84 -12.39
CA SER A 531 15.24 20.74 -11.43
C SER A 531 16.02 22.06 -11.31
N PRO A 532 16.51 22.43 -10.11
CA PRO A 532 17.37 23.61 -9.96
C PRO A 532 18.68 23.42 -10.76
N ALA A 533 19.26 24.54 -11.22
CA ALA A 533 20.49 24.50 -11.99
C ALA A 533 21.68 23.90 -11.23
N GLU A 534 21.70 24.07 -9.92
CA GLU A 534 22.70 23.50 -9.02
C GLU A 534 22.00 22.78 -7.87
N ARG A 535 22.65 21.75 -7.32
CA ARG A 535 22.15 21.04 -6.15
C ARG A 535 22.04 21.97 -4.95
N LEU A 536 20.92 21.92 -4.25
CA LEU A 536 20.65 22.75 -3.08
C LEU A 536 21.54 22.32 -1.91
N PRO A 537 22.40 23.24 -1.38
CA PRO A 537 23.50 22.83 -0.52
C PRO A 537 23.08 22.21 0.80
N VAL A 538 22.03 22.73 1.45
CA VAL A 538 21.58 22.18 2.75
C VAL A 538 20.81 20.87 2.55
N ALA A 539 19.96 20.80 1.54
CA ALA A 539 19.27 19.56 1.19
C ALA A 539 20.27 18.45 0.88
N ARG A 540 21.33 18.73 0.13
CA ARG A 540 22.43 17.81 -0.15
C ARG A 540 23.12 17.34 1.13
N GLU A 541 23.55 18.28 1.99
CA GLU A 541 24.19 17.94 3.27
C GLU A 541 23.33 17.00 4.10
N LEU A 542 22.05 17.34 4.26
CA LEU A 542 21.11 16.53 5.01
C LEU A 542 20.89 15.16 4.37
N GLY A 543 20.84 15.09 3.04
CA GLY A 543 20.75 13.83 2.31
C GLY A 543 21.95 12.91 2.52
N GLU A 544 23.14 13.47 2.60
CA GLU A 544 24.39 12.75 2.78
C GLU A 544 24.70 12.40 4.25
N THR A 545 24.01 12.99 5.23
CA THR A 545 24.35 12.85 6.65
C THR A 545 23.25 12.31 7.55
N SER A 546 21.97 12.31 7.11
CA SER A 546 20.84 11.92 7.97
C SER A 546 20.80 10.42 8.27
N LEU A 547 20.55 10.10 9.54
CA LEU A 547 20.11 8.80 10.05
C LEU A 547 18.70 8.98 10.60
N MET A 548 17.79 8.06 10.27
CA MET A 548 16.41 8.10 10.73
C MET A 548 16.07 6.85 11.51
N PHE A 549 15.40 7.04 12.64
CA PHE A 549 14.94 5.99 13.55
C PHE A 549 13.44 6.05 13.78
N LEU A 550 12.86 4.88 14.06
CA LEU A 550 11.45 4.74 14.39
C LEU A 550 11.24 5.04 15.87
N VAL A 551 10.14 5.75 16.18
CA VAL A 551 9.76 6.12 17.55
C VAL A 551 8.26 5.94 17.80
N HIS A 552 7.59 5.06 17.02
CA HIS A 552 6.14 4.87 17.08
C HIS A 552 5.66 4.30 18.43
N PRO A 553 4.35 4.41 18.76
CA PRO A 553 3.85 4.16 20.12
C PRO A 553 3.98 2.71 20.60
N THR A 554 4.10 1.75 19.67
CA THR A 554 4.26 0.34 20.01
C THR A 554 5.68 -0.02 20.49
N LEU A 555 6.65 0.89 20.28
CA LEU A 555 8.02 0.72 20.78
C LEU A 555 8.10 1.04 22.26
N THR A 556 8.83 0.20 22.99
CA THR A 556 9.09 0.31 24.43
C THR A 556 10.33 1.15 24.73
N GLU A 557 10.58 1.42 25.98
CA GLU A 557 11.84 2.06 26.42
C GLU A 557 13.04 1.12 26.22
N ASP A 558 12.84 -0.20 26.40
CA ASP A 558 13.88 -1.20 26.12
C ASP A 558 14.29 -1.22 24.63
N ASP A 559 13.32 -1.04 23.72
CA ASP A 559 13.61 -0.90 22.30
C ASP A 559 14.46 0.37 22.03
N MET A 560 14.13 1.49 22.67
CA MET A 560 14.94 2.71 22.54
C MET A 560 16.34 2.54 23.12
N GLU A 561 16.48 1.83 24.24
CA GLU A 561 17.79 1.50 24.80
C GLU A 561 18.60 0.58 23.86
N ALA A 562 17.96 -0.39 23.21
CA ALA A 562 18.61 -1.25 22.22
C ALA A 562 19.13 -0.41 21.04
N VAL A 563 18.34 0.54 20.54
CA VAL A 563 18.77 1.51 19.51
C VAL A 563 20.00 2.28 19.99
N VAL A 564 19.97 2.82 21.20
CA VAL A 564 21.10 3.57 21.80
C VAL A 564 22.35 2.71 21.91
N LYS A 565 22.24 1.46 22.37
CA LYS A 565 23.37 0.53 22.50
C LYS A 565 24.01 0.22 21.14
N ALA A 566 23.19 -0.07 20.13
CA ALA A 566 23.66 -0.35 18.77
C ALA A 566 24.40 0.86 18.17
N VAL A 567 23.77 2.04 18.21
CA VAL A 567 24.38 3.28 17.67
C VAL A 567 25.68 3.62 18.40
N LYS A 568 25.73 3.52 19.73
CA LYS A 568 26.97 3.75 20.51
C LYS A 568 28.09 2.81 20.07
N ARG A 569 27.80 1.53 19.84
CA ARG A 569 28.79 0.52 19.43
C ARG A 569 29.32 0.84 18.04
N VAL A 570 28.45 1.13 17.08
CA VAL A 570 28.84 1.45 15.71
C VAL A 570 29.63 2.76 15.67
N MET A 571 29.17 3.81 16.34
CA MET A 571 29.87 5.11 16.35
C MET A 571 31.23 5.04 17.04
N LYS A 572 31.42 4.22 18.08
CA LYS A 572 32.72 3.96 18.68
C LYS A 572 33.73 3.37 17.66
N ALA A 573 33.26 2.55 16.74
CA ALA A 573 34.10 2.03 15.67
C ALA A 573 34.33 3.04 14.53
N ALA A 574 33.37 3.91 14.25
CA ALA A 574 33.35 4.83 13.11
C ALA A 574 34.10 6.14 13.36
N VAL A 575 34.12 6.66 14.59
CA VAL A 575 34.70 7.97 14.93
C VAL A 575 36.21 7.84 15.18
N LYS A 576 36.98 8.92 14.81
CA LYS A 576 38.44 9.07 15.01
C LYS A 576 38.83 8.98 16.48
#